data_ddc70a3f30967cb493b8dbdb0a42318e
#
_entry.id   ddc70a3f30967cb493b8dbdb0a42318e
#
_cell.length_a   1.000
_cell.length_b   1.000
_cell.length_c   1.000
_cell.angle_alpha   90.00
_cell.angle_beta   90.00
_cell.angle_gamma   90.00
#
_symmetry.space_group_name_H-M   'P 1'
#
loop_
_entity.id
_entity.type
_entity.pdbx_description
1 polymer ?
#
loop_
_entity_poly.entity_id
_entity_poly.type
_entity_poly.pdbx_seq_one_letter_code
_entity_poly.pdbx_strand_id
1 'polypeptide(L)'
;MKIRHFLTAAALMLSITAVAQPKSEEKKDEGFKFETIKELPITSVKDQNQAGTCWCYSSLAFFESELLRMGKPEYDFSEMYIVYKTYLDRAEAAVRTHGDVSFSPGGSFGDVMYAIRHYGLVPDCEMPAGAMHGDSLSNFSELSAVTDPLVEGVIKSRKIQMDKDGNPLWKKALAGIYDAYLGVPPTEFTYNGKKYDPMSFAKSTGLNMDDYVNLTSFTHHPFYEPFVIEVQDNWRWGQAWNLPIDELMQVMDNAIDKGYTIAWGSDVSESGWLRGKLSGIAVLPDIEAKSKDLTGSDMAHWMGLSAADRKKEAMNQPTPQKWVTQKERQIAYDNYETGDDHGMLIYGTAKDQIGNEYYLVKNSWGDAGQYHGIWYVSKAFARYKTMNIVVHKDALPKDIAKKLGIK
;
A
#
# COMPACT_ATOMS: atom_id res chain seq x y z
N MET A 1 79.90 30.04 -55.26
CA MET A 1 80.22 28.64 -54.97
C MET A 1 79.86 28.39 -53.53
N LYS A 2 78.80 27.72 -53.28
CA LYS A 2 78.19 27.56 -51.90
C LYS A 2 78.46 26.14 -51.42
N ILE A 3 79.16 26.03 -50.31
CA ILE A 3 79.46 24.81 -49.58
C ILE A 3 78.30 24.56 -48.55
N ARG A 4 77.67 23.44 -48.67
CA ARG A 4 76.62 22.96 -47.71
C ARG A 4 77.30 22.10 -46.71
N HIS A 5 77.11 22.40 -45.41
CA HIS A 5 77.46 21.56 -44.26
C HIS A 5 76.27 20.69 -43.88
N PHE A 6 76.46 19.39 -43.84
CA PHE A 6 75.52 18.44 -43.25
C PHE A 6 75.84 18.26 -41.76
N LEU A 7 74.87 18.54 -40.91
CA LEU A 7 74.91 18.20 -39.50
C LEU A 7 73.99 16.99 -39.29
N THR A 8 74.58 15.84 -38.91
CA THR A 8 73.92 14.64 -38.50
C THR A 8 73.56 14.77 -37.04
N ALA A 9 72.24 14.82 -36.70
CA ALA A 9 71.73 14.74 -35.33
C ALA A 9 71.41 13.31 -35.03
N ALA A 10 72.04 12.69 -34.04
CA ALA A 10 71.66 11.36 -33.48
C ALA A 10 70.53 11.57 -32.50
N ALA A 11 69.35 10.98 -32.83
CA ALA A 11 68.18 10.92 -31.96
C ALA A 11 68.28 9.72 -31.04
N LEU A 12 68.38 9.95 -29.74
CA LEU A 12 68.32 8.94 -28.70
C LEU A 12 66.81 8.62 -28.44
N MET A 13 66.32 7.46 -28.84
CA MET A 13 64.98 7.00 -28.51
C MET A 13 64.96 6.47 -27.09
N LEU A 14 64.37 7.20 -26.15
CA LEU A 14 63.95 6.66 -24.84
C LEU A 14 62.64 5.90 -25.05
N SER A 15 62.65 4.58 -24.96
CA SER A 15 61.46 3.75 -24.89
C SER A 15 60.83 3.85 -23.48
N ILE A 16 59.77 4.65 -23.37
CA ILE A 16 58.94 4.67 -22.16
C ILE A 16 58.00 3.44 -22.24
N THR A 17 58.31 2.40 -21.48
CA THR A 17 57.37 1.31 -21.22
C THR A 17 56.23 1.84 -20.33
N ALA A 18 55.11 2.18 -20.93
CA ALA A 18 53.89 2.45 -20.21
C ALA A 18 53.40 1.11 -19.53
N VAL A 19 53.60 1.06 -18.22
CA VAL A 19 52.92 0.02 -17.41
C VAL A 19 51.45 0.36 -17.45
N ALA A 20 50.68 -0.43 -18.21
CA ALA A 20 49.22 -0.36 -18.17
C ALA A 20 48.76 -0.74 -16.76
N GLN A 21 48.25 0.24 -16.01
CA GLN A 21 47.48 -0.04 -14.80
C GLN A 21 46.29 -0.93 -15.22
N PRO A 22 46.02 -2.01 -14.46
CA PRO A 22 44.81 -2.79 -14.72
C PRO A 22 43.60 -1.84 -14.54
N LYS A 23 42.81 -1.66 -15.61
CA LYS A 23 41.49 -1.07 -15.51
C LYS A 23 40.74 -1.89 -14.46
N SER A 24 40.41 -1.24 -13.31
CA SER A 24 39.39 -1.77 -12.45
C SER A 24 38.17 -2.03 -13.32
N GLU A 25 37.75 -3.29 -13.49
CA GLU A 25 36.45 -3.59 -14.03
C GLU A 25 35.45 -2.85 -13.12
N GLU A 26 34.84 -1.80 -13.64
CA GLU A 26 33.67 -1.22 -13.01
C GLU A 26 32.66 -2.41 -12.91
N LYS A 27 32.46 -2.90 -11.70
CA LYS A 27 31.33 -3.80 -11.42
C LYS A 27 30.10 -3.03 -11.92
N LYS A 28 29.52 -3.47 -13.05
CA LYS A 28 28.24 -2.97 -13.52
C LYS A 28 27.28 -3.14 -12.34
N ASP A 29 26.71 -2.04 -11.91
CA ASP A 29 25.61 -2.04 -10.95
C ASP A 29 24.49 -2.87 -11.61
N GLU A 30 24.37 -4.12 -11.16
CA GLU A 30 23.42 -5.07 -11.77
C GLU A 30 21.98 -4.79 -11.34
N GLY A 31 21.76 -3.83 -10.41
CA GLY A 31 20.46 -3.51 -9.87
C GLY A 31 19.76 -4.70 -9.19
N PHE A 32 18.47 -4.58 -8.95
CA PHE A 32 17.66 -5.68 -8.42
C PHE A 32 17.19 -6.59 -9.55
N LYS A 33 17.29 -7.90 -9.33
CA LYS A 33 16.74 -8.96 -10.19
C LYS A 33 15.86 -9.85 -9.34
N PHE A 34 14.61 -10.01 -9.72
CA PHE A 34 13.66 -10.82 -8.96
C PHE A 34 13.27 -12.09 -9.72
N GLU A 35 13.15 -13.17 -8.96
CA GLU A 35 12.52 -14.40 -9.37
C GLU A 35 11.17 -14.53 -8.65
N THR A 36 10.08 -14.57 -9.41
CA THR A 36 8.75 -14.81 -8.86
C THR A 36 8.62 -16.28 -8.43
N ILE A 37 8.32 -16.51 -7.16
CA ILE A 37 8.14 -17.84 -6.59
C ILE A 37 6.67 -18.28 -6.67
N LYS A 38 5.76 -17.36 -6.36
CA LYS A 38 4.32 -17.58 -6.43
C LYS A 38 3.60 -16.30 -6.78
N GLU A 39 2.61 -16.43 -7.64
CA GLU A 39 1.76 -15.32 -8.07
C GLU A 39 0.31 -15.79 -8.11
N LEU A 40 -0.58 -15.02 -7.51
CA LEU A 40 -2.01 -15.28 -7.49
C LEU A 40 -2.72 -14.36 -8.50
N PRO A 41 -3.87 -14.77 -9.04
CA PRO A 41 -4.61 -13.94 -9.99
C PRO A 41 -5.15 -12.67 -9.29
N ILE A 42 -4.96 -11.55 -9.96
CA ILE A 42 -5.44 -10.23 -9.57
C ILE A 42 -6.12 -9.53 -10.75
N THR A 43 -6.97 -8.56 -10.46
CA THR A 43 -7.51 -7.65 -11.47
C THR A 43 -6.47 -6.61 -11.90
N SER A 44 -6.76 -5.81 -12.93
CA SER A 44 -5.85 -4.75 -13.43
C SER A 44 -5.44 -3.76 -12.33
N VAL A 45 -4.24 -3.17 -12.49
CA VAL A 45 -3.80 -2.06 -11.63
C VAL A 45 -4.63 -0.82 -11.95
N LYS A 46 -5.22 -0.21 -10.92
CA LYS A 46 -5.96 1.04 -11.02
C LYS A 46 -5.14 2.23 -10.53
N ASP A 47 -5.58 3.44 -10.83
CA ASP A 47 -4.96 4.68 -10.37
C ASP A 47 -5.96 5.49 -9.54
N GLN A 48 -5.72 5.60 -8.24
CA GLN A 48 -6.50 6.45 -7.34
C GLN A 48 -6.23 7.94 -7.57
N ASN A 49 -5.13 8.27 -8.24
CA ASN A 49 -4.65 9.63 -8.50
C ASN A 49 -4.70 10.50 -7.22
N GLN A 50 -5.23 11.70 -7.29
CA GLN A 50 -5.28 12.67 -6.18
C GLN A 50 -6.56 12.54 -5.35
N ALA A 51 -6.91 11.32 -4.92
CA ALA A 51 -8.16 11.08 -4.21
C ALA A 51 -8.00 10.71 -2.72
N GLY A 52 -6.82 10.26 -2.26
CA GLY A 52 -6.62 9.81 -0.88
C GLY A 52 -7.45 8.58 -0.51
N THR A 53 -7.78 7.73 -1.49
CA THR A 53 -8.74 6.62 -1.36
C THR A 53 -8.08 5.24 -1.48
N CYS A 54 -6.78 5.13 -1.17
CA CYS A 54 -6.02 3.87 -1.21
C CYS A 54 -6.70 2.73 -0.45
N TRP A 55 -7.32 3.03 0.70
CA TRP A 55 -8.09 2.11 1.51
C TRP A 55 -9.24 1.45 0.72
N CYS A 56 -9.89 2.20 -0.16
CA CYS A 56 -10.99 1.71 -0.99
C CYS A 56 -10.47 0.88 -2.17
N TYR A 57 -9.51 1.42 -2.93
CA TYR A 57 -8.90 0.74 -4.08
C TYR A 57 -8.27 -0.61 -3.68
N SER A 58 -7.52 -0.64 -2.59
CA SER A 58 -6.88 -1.88 -2.11
C SER A 58 -7.88 -2.90 -1.60
N SER A 59 -8.93 -2.46 -0.90
CA SER A 59 -9.98 -3.35 -0.42
C SER A 59 -10.79 -3.96 -1.56
N LEU A 60 -11.19 -3.15 -2.55
CA LEU A 60 -11.94 -3.68 -3.69
C LEU A 60 -11.07 -4.61 -4.53
N ALA A 61 -9.79 -4.27 -4.76
CA ALA A 61 -8.84 -5.18 -5.40
C ALA A 61 -8.71 -6.52 -4.65
N PHE A 62 -8.75 -6.48 -3.31
CA PHE A 62 -8.75 -7.69 -2.47
C PHE A 62 -10.03 -8.53 -2.69
N PHE A 63 -11.22 -7.93 -2.65
CA PHE A 63 -12.47 -8.66 -2.87
C PHE A 63 -12.62 -9.15 -4.31
N GLU A 64 -12.17 -8.40 -5.29
CA GLU A 64 -12.09 -8.83 -6.69
C GLU A 64 -11.19 -10.07 -6.85
N SER A 65 -10.02 -10.07 -6.19
CA SER A 65 -9.12 -11.22 -6.18
C SER A 65 -9.73 -12.43 -5.46
N GLU A 66 -10.49 -12.21 -4.38
CA GLU A 66 -11.25 -13.27 -3.71
C GLU A 66 -12.28 -13.91 -4.65
N LEU A 67 -12.96 -13.11 -5.48
CA LEU A 67 -13.89 -13.63 -6.47
C LEU A 67 -13.18 -14.46 -7.55
N LEU A 68 -12.01 -14.04 -8.01
CA LEU A 68 -11.18 -14.85 -8.91
C LEU A 68 -10.77 -16.19 -8.24
N ARG A 69 -10.36 -16.17 -6.98
CA ARG A 69 -10.06 -17.37 -6.18
C ARG A 69 -11.27 -18.29 -6.05
N MET A 70 -12.47 -17.74 -5.91
CA MET A 70 -13.74 -18.49 -5.86
C MET A 70 -14.18 -19.03 -7.22
N GLY A 71 -13.40 -18.82 -8.29
CA GLY A 71 -13.72 -19.24 -9.66
C GLY A 71 -14.85 -18.43 -10.30
N LYS A 72 -15.11 -17.22 -9.81
CA LYS A 72 -16.05 -16.28 -10.40
C LYS A 72 -15.41 -15.55 -11.59
N PRO A 73 -16.22 -14.97 -12.49
CA PRO A 73 -15.73 -14.03 -13.48
C PRO A 73 -14.98 -12.85 -12.81
N GLU A 74 -14.16 -12.16 -13.57
CA GLU A 74 -13.57 -10.91 -13.16
C GLU A 74 -14.67 -9.87 -12.92
N TYR A 75 -14.62 -9.23 -11.77
CA TYR A 75 -15.46 -8.10 -11.40
C TYR A 75 -14.60 -6.84 -11.33
N ASP A 76 -15.22 -5.73 -11.62
CA ASP A 76 -14.66 -4.38 -11.49
C ASP A 76 -15.68 -3.54 -10.72
N PHE A 77 -15.37 -3.26 -9.44
CA PHE A 77 -16.27 -2.56 -8.52
C PHE A 77 -15.97 -1.06 -8.49
N SER A 78 -17.02 -0.25 -8.35
CA SER A 78 -16.92 1.20 -8.23
C SER A 78 -16.34 1.62 -6.87
N GLU A 79 -15.16 2.18 -6.88
CA GLU A 79 -14.60 2.86 -5.71
C GLU A 79 -15.43 4.09 -5.35
N MET A 80 -15.92 4.82 -6.34
CA MET A 80 -16.69 6.05 -6.13
C MET A 80 -17.98 5.81 -5.36
N TYR A 81 -18.64 4.69 -5.60
CA TYR A 81 -19.83 4.30 -4.83
C TYR A 81 -19.50 4.09 -3.35
N ILE A 82 -18.45 3.33 -3.05
CA ILE A 82 -18.01 3.04 -1.68
C ILE A 82 -17.54 4.33 -0.98
N VAL A 83 -16.73 5.14 -1.68
CA VAL A 83 -16.24 6.43 -1.17
C VAL A 83 -17.41 7.36 -0.84
N TYR A 84 -18.38 7.51 -1.74
CA TYR A 84 -19.57 8.33 -1.52
C TYR A 84 -20.29 7.96 -0.21
N LYS A 85 -20.56 6.67 -0.01
CA LYS A 85 -21.26 6.15 1.19
C LYS A 85 -20.43 6.36 2.45
N THR A 86 -19.14 6.03 2.38
CA THR A 86 -18.23 6.15 3.51
C THR A 86 -18.00 7.59 3.93
N TYR A 87 -17.87 8.52 2.99
CA TYR A 87 -17.66 9.93 3.31
C TYR A 87 -18.89 10.59 3.94
N LEU A 88 -20.11 10.21 3.52
CA LEU A 88 -21.31 10.64 4.23
C LEU A 88 -21.36 10.13 5.67
N ASP A 89 -21.00 8.90 5.89
CA ASP A 89 -20.95 8.31 7.24
C ASP A 89 -19.87 8.96 8.11
N ARG A 90 -18.68 9.23 7.54
CA ARG A 90 -17.58 9.88 8.26
C ARG A 90 -17.93 11.32 8.63
N ALA A 91 -18.58 12.05 7.73
CA ALA A 91 -19.10 13.38 8.03
C ALA A 91 -20.13 13.33 9.17
N GLU A 92 -21.03 12.33 9.15
CA GLU A 92 -22.00 12.15 10.23
C GLU A 92 -21.31 11.80 11.56
N ALA A 93 -20.30 10.92 11.55
CA ALA A 93 -19.51 10.61 12.74
C ALA A 93 -18.79 11.86 13.28
N ALA A 94 -18.14 12.64 12.41
CA ALA A 94 -17.48 13.88 12.80
C ALA A 94 -18.45 14.91 13.46
N VAL A 95 -19.62 15.08 12.88
CA VAL A 95 -20.65 15.99 13.43
C VAL A 95 -21.19 15.46 14.75
N ARG A 96 -21.49 14.15 14.86
CA ARG A 96 -22.01 13.53 16.11
C ARG A 96 -21.00 13.55 17.24
N THR A 97 -19.71 13.43 16.95
CA THR A 97 -18.63 13.48 17.94
C THR A 97 -18.09 14.89 18.15
N HIS A 98 -18.77 15.92 17.63
CA HIS A 98 -18.39 17.33 17.75
C HIS A 98 -16.97 17.66 17.27
N GLY A 99 -16.45 16.85 16.34
CA GLY A 99 -15.13 17.01 15.73
C GLY A 99 -14.04 16.11 16.31
N ASP A 100 -14.34 15.27 17.31
CA ASP A 100 -13.37 14.32 17.86
C ASP A 100 -12.99 13.25 16.81
N VAL A 101 -13.93 12.81 15.98
CA VAL A 101 -13.63 12.07 14.75
C VAL A 101 -13.27 13.08 13.66
N SER A 102 -12.08 12.96 13.12
CA SER A 102 -11.62 13.82 12.01
C SER A 102 -12.39 13.50 10.73
N PHE A 103 -12.81 14.55 10.03
CA PHE A 103 -13.29 14.42 8.66
C PHE A 103 -12.12 14.57 7.69
N SER A 104 -11.74 13.50 7.03
CA SER A 104 -10.58 13.42 6.12
C SER A 104 -10.82 12.36 5.04
N PRO A 105 -10.06 12.35 3.93
CA PRO A 105 -10.26 11.42 2.83
C PRO A 105 -9.79 9.99 3.12
N GLY A 106 -9.02 9.74 4.17
CA GLY A 106 -8.55 8.40 4.56
C GLY A 106 -9.67 7.48 5.01
N GLY A 107 -9.35 6.23 5.25
CA GLY A 107 -10.27 5.20 5.72
C GLY A 107 -9.56 3.86 5.91
N SER A 108 -10.31 2.86 6.33
CA SER A 108 -9.80 1.53 6.65
C SER A 108 -10.44 0.44 5.78
N PHE A 109 -9.86 -0.74 5.76
CA PHE A 109 -10.48 -1.92 5.15
C PHE A 109 -11.85 -2.23 5.78
N GLY A 110 -12.00 -1.92 7.07
CA GLY A 110 -13.26 -2.05 7.79
C GLY A 110 -14.38 -1.17 7.24
N ASP A 111 -14.06 0.00 6.68
CA ASP A 111 -15.04 0.88 6.06
C ASP A 111 -15.64 0.26 4.80
N VAL A 112 -14.82 -0.38 3.97
CA VAL A 112 -15.28 -1.05 2.76
C VAL A 112 -16.12 -2.28 3.11
N MET A 113 -15.69 -3.08 4.07
CA MET A 113 -16.47 -4.22 4.57
C MET A 113 -17.83 -3.76 5.14
N TYR A 114 -17.85 -2.66 5.88
CA TYR A 114 -19.07 -2.03 6.38
C TYR A 114 -19.97 -1.58 5.22
N ALA A 115 -19.40 -0.88 4.24
CA ALA A 115 -20.16 -0.37 3.09
C ALA A 115 -20.76 -1.51 2.25
N ILE A 116 -20.02 -2.58 1.98
CA ILE A 116 -20.52 -3.77 1.28
C ILE A 116 -21.69 -4.39 2.06
N ARG A 117 -21.59 -4.52 3.37
CA ARG A 117 -22.62 -5.12 4.23
C ARG A 117 -23.88 -4.28 4.30
N HIS A 118 -23.78 -2.95 4.33
CA HIS A 118 -24.89 -2.05 4.60
C HIS A 118 -25.44 -1.32 3.38
N TYR A 119 -24.61 -1.11 2.36
CA TYR A 119 -24.94 -0.36 1.15
C TYR A 119 -24.84 -1.20 -0.12
N GLY A 120 -24.15 -2.35 -0.07
CA GLY A 120 -23.96 -3.22 -1.21
C GLY A 120 -22.77 -2.79 -2.09
N LEU A 121 -22.79 -3.27 -3.35
CA LEU A 121 -21.77 -3.03 -4.37
C LEU A 121 -22.41 -2.52 -5.66
N VAL A 122 -21.62 -1.81 -6.44
CA VAL A 122 -21.97 -1.31 -7.76
C VAL A 122 -20.81 -1.60 -8.71
N PRO A 123 -21.03 -2.07 -9.95
CA PRO A 123 -19.96 -2.19 -10.92
C PRO A 123 -19.38 -0.82 -11.31
N ASP A 124 -18.10 -0.75 -11.62
CA ASP A 124 -17.41 0.51 -11.93
C ASP A 124 -18.09 1.27 -13.09
N CYS A 125 -18.56 0.59 -14.12
CA CYS A 125 -19.23 1.19 -15.27
C CYS A 125 -20.51 2.00 -14.92
N GLU A 126 -21.10 1.78 -13.74
CA GLU A 126 -22.29 2.53 -13.30
C GLU A 126 -21.93 3.82 -12.50
N MET A 127 -20.74 3.89 -11.93
CA MET A 127 -20.24 5.06 -11.21
C MET A 127 -18.71 5.11 -11.27
N PRO A 128 -18.13 5.38 -12.46
CA PRO A 128 -16.69 5.34 -12.66
C PRO A 128 -15.96 6.55 -12.12
N ALA A 129 -14.68 6.36 -11.77
CA ALA A 129 -13.81 7.43 -11.32
C ALA A 129 -13.66 8.54 -12.37
N GLY A 130 -13.63 9.81 -11.93
CA GLY A 130 -13.38 10.96 -12.81
C GLY A 130 -14.49 11.33 -13.78
N ALA A 131 -15.53 10.52 -13.95
CA ALA A 131 -16.57 10.71 -14.96
C ALA A 131 -17.28 12.07 -14.88
N MET A 132 -17.48 12.60 -13.68
CA MET A 132 -18.21 13.86 -13.48
C MET A 132 -17.46 15.10 -13.99
N HIS A 133 -16.14 15.03 -14.11
CA HIS A 133 -15.33 16.10 -14.70
C HIS A 133 -14.70 15.72 -16.05
N GLY A 134 -15.18 14.64 -16.67
CA GLY A 134 -14.79 14.26 -18.03
C GLY A 134 -13.39 13.62 -18.11
N ASP A 135 -12.94 13.01 -17.03
CA ASP A 135 -11.68 12.27 -16.91
C ASP A 135 -11.95 10.79 -16.59
N SER A 136 -10.92 9.97 -16.63
CA SER A 136 -10.90 8.59 -16.15
C SER A 136 -10.24 8.44 -14.76
N LEU A 137 -9.74 9.53 -14.18
CA LEU A 137 -9.02 9.59 -12.92
C LEU A 137 -9.68 10.55 -11.93
N SER A 138 -9.75 10.16 -10.68
CA SER A 138 -10.30 11.01 -9.61
C SER A 138 -9.34 12.13 -9.22
N ASN A 139 -9.89 13.31 -8.94
CA ASN A 139 -9.18 14.41 -8.30
C ASN A 139 -10.08 15.05 -7.24
N PHE A 140 -9.72 14.86 -5.97
CA PHE A 140 -10.53 15.31 -4.83
C PHE A 140 -10.01 16.61 -4.20
N SER A 141 -9.06 17.30 -4.83
CA SER A 141 -8.49 18.53 -4.27
C SER A 141 -9.55 19.60 -4.06
N GLU A 142 -10.40 19.86 -5.06
CA GLU A 142 -11.50 20.81 -4.95
C GLU A 142 -12.63 20.27 -4.07
N LEU A 143 -12.98 18.98 -4.21
CA LEU A 143 -13.98 18.32 -3.39
C LEU A 143 -13.67 18.48 -1.89
N SER A 144 -12.46 18.17 -1.46
CA SER A 144 -12.03 18.34 -0.07
C SER A 144 -12.05 19.82 0.35
N ALA A 145 -11.59 20.73 -0.50
CA ALA A 145 -11.60 22.17 -0.20
C ALA A 145 -13.01 22.72 0.01
N VAL A 146 -14.03 22.10 -0.57
CA VAL A 146 -15.46 22.48 -0.39
C VAL A 146 -16.08 21.75 0.80
N THR A 147 -15.82 20.45 0.96
CA THR A 147 -16.53 19.63 1.94
C THR A 147 -15.96 19.78 3.35
N ASP A 148 -14.64 19.93 3.51
CA ASP A 148 -14.01 20.04 4.83
C ASP A 148 -14.50 21.29 5.59
N PRO A 149 -14.49 22.51 5.01
CA PRO A 149 -15.05 23.69 5.67
C PRO A 149 -16.56 23.60 5.92
N LEU A 150 -17.31 22.90 5.04
CA LEU A 150 -18.74 22.69 5.26
C LEU A 150 -18.98 21.88 6.54
N VAL A 151 -18.34 20.72 6.66
CA VAL A 151 -18.48 19.85 7.85
C VAL A 151 -17.99 20.57 9.10
N GLU A 152 -16.83 21.24 9.04
CA GLU A 152 -16.30 22.05 10.14
C GLU A 152 -17.27 23.18 10.55
N GLY A 153 -17.86 23.86 9.57
CA GLY A 153 -18.86 24.91 9.81
C GLY A 153 -20.11 24.38 10.50
N VAL A 154 -20.58 23.17 10.13
CA VAL A 154 -21.70 22.48 10.79
C VAL A 154 -21.36 22.18 12.24
N ILE A 155 -20.17 21.63 12.52
CA ILE A 155 -19.69 21.34 13.89
C ILE A 155 -19.63 22.63 14.72
N LYS A 156 -19.04 23.69 14.20
CA LYS A 156 -18.89 24.99 14.88
C LYS A 156 -20.22 25.69 15.14
N SER A 157 -21.24 25.45 14.31
CA SER A 157 -22.58 26.09 14.47
C SER A 157 -23.29 25.69 15.77
N ARG A 158 -22.97 24.51 16.31
CA ARG A 158 -23.57 23.92 17.53
C ARG A 158 -25.10 23.85 17.51
N LYS A 159 -25.74 24.12 16.37
CA LYS A 159 -27.20 24.09 16.20
C LYS A 159 -27.53 23.54 14.82
N ILE A 160 -27.89 22.27 14.78
CA ILE A 160 -28.24 21.56 13.56
C ILE A 160 -29.70 21.85 13.19
N GLN A 161 -29.91 22.30 11.96
CA GLN A 161 -31.25 22.46 11.40
C GLN A 161 -31.71 21.14 10.80
N MET A 162 -32.96 20.79 11.10
CA MET A 162 -33.63 19.60 10.58
C MET A 162 -34.69 19.99 9.53
N ASP A 163 -34.94 19.10 8.59
CA ASP A 163 -36.10 19.19 7.70
C ASP A 163 -37.41 18.80 8.45
N LYS A 164 -38.53 18.84 7.73
CA LYS A 164 -39.85 18.46 8.30
C LYS A 164 -39.95 17.01 8.74
N ASP A 165 -39.08 16.13 8.22
CA ASP A 165 -39.05 14.69 8.48
C ASP A 165 -37.99 14.32 9.53
N GLY A 166 -37.29 15.35 10.11
CA GLY A 166 -36.27 15.17 11.15
C GLY A 166 -34.87 14.82 10.63
N ASN A 167 -34.60 14.99 9.34
CA ASN A 167 -33.28 14.76 8.77
C ASN A 167 -32.42 16.02 8.80
N PRO A 168 -31.11 15.94 9.10
CA PRO A 168 -30.22 17.09 9.09
C PRO A 168 -30.08 17.69 7.69
N LEU A 169 -30.39 19.00 7.54
CA LEU A 169 -30.30 19.69 6.24
C LEU A 169 -28.88 19.69 5.66
N TRP A 170 -27.85 19.78 6.51
CA TRP A 170 -26.46 19.77 6.07
C TRP A 170 -26.09 18.46 5.35
N LYS A 171 -26.62 17.32 5.80
CA LYS A 171 -26.34 16.01 5.19
C LYS A 171 -26.85 15.94 3.76
N LYS A 172 -28.03 16.55 3.49
CA LYS A 172 -28.56 16.67 2.15
C LYS A 172 -27.74 17.61 1.27
N ALA A 173 -27.24 18.72 1.85
CA ALA A 173 -26.37 19.64 1.13
C ALA A 173 -25.03 18.96 0.76
N LEU A 174 -24.40 18.22 1.71
CA LEU A 174 -23.18 17.47 1.47
C LEU A 174 -23.40 16.39 0.40
N ALA A 175 -24.51 15.64 0.47
CA ALA A 175 -24.85 14.65 -0.56
C ALA A 175 -24.98 15.29 -1.94
N GLY A 176 -25.58 16.48 -2.06
CA GLY A 176 -25.67 17.20 -3.32
C GLY A 176 -24.31 17.65 -3.88
N ILE A 177 -23.33 17.93 -3.02
CA ILE A 177 -21.95 18.16 -3.44
C ILE A 177 -21.33 16.85 -3.97
N TYR A 178 -21.49 15.75 -3.26
CA TYR A 178 -20.99 14.46 -3.74
C TYR A 178 -21.66 13.99 -5.04
N ASP A 179 -22.97 14.27 -5.22
CA ASP A 179 -23.67 14.02 -6.49
C ASP A 179 -22.99 14.76 -7.67
N ALA A 180 -22.53 15.99 -7.42
CA ALA A 180 -21.89 16.80 -8.46
C ALA A 180 -20.44 16.34 -8.78
N TYR A 181 -19.69 15.86 -7.78
CA TYR A 181 -18.26 15.52 -7.95
C TYR A 181 -18.01 14.02 -8.18
N LEU A 182 -18.83 13.13 -7.59
CA LEU A 182 -18.64 11.69 -7.65
C LEU A 182 -19.71 11.01 -8.52
N GLY A 183 -20.81 11.68 -8.79
CA GLY A 183 -22.00 11.11 -9.43
C GLY A 183 -23.06 10.65 -8.43
N VAL A 184 -24.27 10.48 -8.92
CA VAL A 184 -25.41 10.02 -8.12
C VAL A 184 -25.34 8.50 -7.98
N PRO A 185 -25.29 7.95 -6.76
CA PRO A 185 -25.30 6.50 -6.56
C PRO A 185 -26.55 5.86 -7.18
N PRO A 186 -26.39 4.85 -8.06
CA PRO A 186 -27.53 4.19 -8.67
C PRO A 186 -28.33 3.42 -7.61
N THR A 187 -29.65 3.50 -7.71
CA THR A 187 -30.59 2.70 -6.90
C THR A 187 -30.91 1.37 -7.56
N GLU A 188 -30.89 1.33 -8.90
CA GLU A 188 -31.06 0.14 -9.75
C GLU A 188 -30.16 0.26 -10.97
N PHE A 189 -29.66 -0.85 -11.46
CA PHE A 189 -28.84 -0.94 -12.68
C PHE A 189 -28.97 -2.30 -13.35
N THR A 190 -28.46 -2.41 -14.58
CA THR A 190 -28.43 -3.69 -15.31
C THR A 190 -26.99 -4.13 -15.51
N TYR A 191 -26.63 -5.31 -14.98
CA TYR A 191 -25.31 -5.91 -15.16
C TYR A 191 -25.45 -7.29 -15.79
N ASN A 192 -24.74 -7.53 -16.90
CA ASN A 192 -24.82 -8.77 -17.69
C ASN A 192 -26.27 -9.21 -18.01
N GLY A 193 -27.12 -8.24 -18.39
CA GLY A 193 -28.51 -8.46 -18.78
C GLY A 193 -29.49 -8.72 -17.65
N LYS A 194 -29.06 -8.64 -16.39
CA LYS A 194 -29.90 -8.82 -15.21
C LYS A 194 -29.99 -7.52 -14.41
N LYS A 195 -31.21 -7.21 -13.92
CA LYS A 195 -31.45 -6.06 -13.05
C LYS A 195 -31.02 -6.36 -11.62
N TYR A 196 -30.40 -5.35 -10.99
CA TYR A 196 -29.96 -5.38 -9.60
C TYR A 196 -30.21 -4.01 -8.94
N ASP A 197 -30.36 -4.03 -7.64
CA ASP A 197 -30.00 -2.97 -6.73
C ASP A 197 -28.62 -3.27 -6.12
N PRO A 198 -27.95 -2.30 -5.47
CA PRO A 198 -26.60 -2.53 -4.92
C PRO A 198 -26.50 -3.71 -3.93
N MET A 199 -27.53 -3.93 -3.10
CA MET A 199 -27.53 -5.03 -2.12
C MET A 199 -27.69 -6.39 -2.79
N SER A 200 -28.61 -6.50 -3.74
CA SER A 200 -28.82 -7.73 -4.50
C SER A 200 -27.62 -8.07 -5.39
N PHE A 201 -26.92 -7.06 -5.90
CA PHE A 201 -25.67 -7.26 -6.64
C PHE A 201 -24.56 -7.79 -5.73
N ALA A 202 -24.31 -7.16 -4.58
CA ALA A 202 -23.34 -7.64 -3.60
C ALA A 202 -23.64 -9.09 -3.19
N LYS A 203 -24.90 -9.41 -2.89
CA LYS A 203 -25.33 -10.78 -2.56
C LYS A 203 -25.06 -11.78 -3.68
N SER A 204 -25.19 -11.36 -4.95
CA SER A 204 -24.97 -12.24 -6.11
C SER A 204 -23.51 -12.65 -6.30
N THR A 205 -22.56 -11.88 -5.77
CA THR A 205 -21.12 -12.19 -5.80
C THR A 205 -20.79 -13.41 -4.96
N GLY A 206 -21.51 -13.62 -3.86
CA GLY A 206 -21.25 -14.66 -2.88
C GLY A 206 -20.20 -14.27 -1.81
N LEU A 207 -19.71 -13.03 -1.83
CA LEU A 207 -18.85 -12.52 -0.76
C LEU A 207 -19.62 -12.47 0.57
N ASN A 208 -19.00 -12.98 1.64
CA ASN A 208 -19.52 -12.88 3.00
C ASN A 208 -18.49 -12.16 3.87
N MET A 209 -18.81 -10.96 4.33
CA MET A 209 -17.89 -10.12 5.11
C MET A 209 -17.51 -10.74 6.46
N ASP A 210 -18.23 -11.74 6.96
CA ASP A 210 -17.90 -12.44 8.20
C ASP A 210 -16.79 -13.50 8.01
N ASP A 211 -16.38 -13.77 6.77
CA ASP A 211 -15.28 -14.68 6.49
C ASP A 211 -13.89 -13.99 6.49
N TYR A 212 -13.86 -12.67 6.69
CA TYR A 212 -12.62 -11.90 6.65
C TYR A 212 -12.21 -11.41 8.03
N VAL A 213 -10.93 -11.55 8.34
CA VAL A 213 -10.35 -11.27 9.66
C VAL A 213 -9.32 -10.16 9.53
N ASN A 214 -9.46 -9.13 10.38
CA ASN A 214 -8.48 -8.05 10.52
C ASN A 214 -7.46 -8.43 11.61
N LEU A 215 -6.17 -8.36 11.29
CA LEU A 215 -5.06 -8.79 12.15
C LEU A 215 -3.99 -7.70 12.22
N THR A 216 -3.35 -7.59 13.39
CA THR A 216 -2.24 -6.66 13.65
C THR A 216 -1.24 -7.25 14.63
N SER A 217 -0.16 -6.49 14.95
CA SER A 217 0.87 -6.94 15.89
C SER A 217 1.47 -5.77 16.67
N PHE A 218 0.97 -5.52 17.88
CA PHE A 218 1.48 -4.50 18.79
C PHE A 218 1.50 -4.98 20.25
N THR A 219 2.46 -4.52 21.07
CA THR A 219 2.66 -5.02 22.44
C THR A 219 1.95 -4.20 23.52
N HIS A 220 1.37 -3.04 23.16
CA HIS A 220 0.63 -2.20 24.12
C HIS A 220 -0.78 -2.75 24.43
N HIS A 221 -1.21 -3.78 23.69
CA HIS A 221 -2.40 -4.58 23.99
C HIS A 221 -2.05 -6.07 24.08
N PRO A 222 -2.85 -6.89 24.82
CA PRO A 222 -2.63 -8.33 24.92
C PRO A 222 -2.67 -9.02 23.55
N PHE A 223 -1.81 -10.03 23.36
CA PHE A 223 -1.91 -10.88 22.19
C PHE A 223 -3.11 -11.83 22.28
N TYR A 224 -3.63 -12.22 21.13
CA TYR A 224 -4.79 -13.10 20.93
C TYR A 224 -6.12 -12.50 21.40
N GLU A 225 -6.15 -11.20 21.61
CA GLU A 225 -7.34 -10.42 21.91
C GLU A 225 -7.56 -9.34 20.83
N PRO A 226 -8.82 -8.98 20.52
CA PRO A 226 -9.09 -7.90 19.59
C PRO A 226 -8.98 -6.55 20.32
N PHE A 227 -8.44 -5.56 19.60
CA PHE A 227 -8.43 -4.17 20.08
C PHE A 227 -8.63 -3.20 18.91
N VAL A 228 -8.93 -1.96 19.22
CA VAL A 228 -9.05 -0.86 18.26
C VAL A 228 -7.66 -0.28 18.02
N ILE A 229 -7.13 -0.39 16.79
CA ILE A 229 -5.85 0.28 16.45
C ILE A 229 -6.09 1.78 16.50
N GLU A 230 -5.27 2.50 17.27
CA GLU A 230 -5.40 3.93 17.56
C GLU A 230 -4.78 4.78 16.42
N VAL A 231 -5.46 4.81 15.29
CA VAL A 231 -5.12 5.66 14.13
C VAL A 231 -6.35 6.43 13.66
N GLN A 232 -6.15 7.62 13.08
CA GLN A 232 -7.25 8.50 12.69
C GLN A 232 -8.20 7.87 11.67
N ASP A 233 -7.66 7.04 10.77
CA ASP A 233 -8.43 6.45 9.69
C ASP A 233 -9.24 5.22 10.15
N ASN A 234 -9.02 4.73 11.38
CA ASN A 234 -9.90 3.76 12.04
C ASN A 234 -11.06 4.45 12.80
N TRP A 235 -11.68 5.44 12.19
CA TRP A 235 -12.72 6.30 12.78
C TRP A 235 -14.03 5.57 13.14
N ARG A 236 -14.27 4.35 12.61
CA ARG A 236 -15.37 3.46 13.02
C ARG A 236 -15.01 2.62 14.23
N TRP A 237 -13.78 2.76 14.77
CA TRP A 237 -13.27 1.95 15.87
C TRP A 237 -13.31 0.45 15.60
N GLY A 238 -13.01 0.06 14.36
CA GLY A 238 -12.90 -1.32 13.94
C GLY A 238 -11.81 -2.04 14.73
N GLN A 239 -12.09 -3.27 15.17
CA GLN A 239 -11.14 -4.08 15.92
C GLN A 239 -10.27 -4.93 14.99
N ALA A 240 -9.02 -5.16 15.41
CA ALA A 240 -8.11 -6.12 14.83
C ALA A 240 -7.65 -7.11 15.90
N TRP A 241 -7.53 -8.38 15.52
CA TRP A 241 -6.93 -9.40 16.38
C TRP A 241 -5.43 -9.19 16.47
N ASN A 242 -4.89 -9.18 17.69
CA ASN A 242 -3.48 -8.91 17.95
C ASN A 242 -2.70 -10.21 18.00
N LEU A 243 -1.63 -10.30 17.20
CA LEU A 243 -0.74 -11.47 17.14
C LEU A 243 0.71 -11.06 17.47
N PRO A 244 1.54 -11.96 18.01
CA PRO A 244 2.99 -11.78 17.94
C PRO A 244 3.42 -11.60 16.48
N ILE A 245 4.45 -10.76 16.23
CA ILE A 245 4.87 -10.43 14.87
C ILE A 245 5.27 -11.66 14.03
N ASP A 246 5.88 -12.67 14.67
CA ASP A 246 6.25 -13.89 13.96
C ASP A 246 5.02 -14.68 13.49
N GLU A 247 3.96 -14.68 14.28
CA GLU A 247 2.68 -15.30 13.90
C GLU A 247 1.95 -14.50 12.84
N LEU A 248 2.01 -13.16 12.89
CA LEU A 248 1.46 -12.32 11.81
C LEU A 248 2.16 -12.61 10.48
N MET A 249 3.50 -12.70 10.47
CA MET A 249 4.26 -13.07 9.28
C MET A 249 3.92 -14.48 8.80
N GLN A 250 3.74 -15.44 9.73
CA GLN A 250 3.29 -16.79 9.41
C GLN A 250 1.90 -16.80 8.74
N VAL A 251 0.97 -15.96 9.20
CA VAL A 251 -0.34 -15.80 8.54
C VAL A 251 -0.18 -15.28 7.12
N MET A 252 0.67 -14.26 6.92
CA MET A 252 0.90 -13.68 5.60
C MET A 252 1.45 -14.72 4.61
N ASP A 253 2.48 -15.47 5.03
CA ASP A 253 3.07 -16.51 4.20
C ASP A 253 2.07 -17.64 3.91
N ASN A 254 1.35 -18.12 4.93
CA ASN A 254 0.37 -19.18 4.79
C ASN A 254 -0.82 -18.76 3.89
N ALA A 255 -1.22 -17.50 3.92
CA ALA A 255 -2.27 -16.98 3.05
C ALA A 255 -1.86 -17.13 1.57
N ILE A 256 -0.70 -16.61 1.20
CA ILE A 256 -0.21 -16.73 -0.18
C ILE A 256 -0.02 -18.21 -0.56
N ASP A 257 0.56 -19.03 0.33
CA ASP A 257 0.79 -20.46 0.07
C ASP A 257 -0.53 -21.22 -0.17
N LYS A 258 -1.61 -20.84 0.49
CA LYS A 258 -2.94 -21.42 0.28
C LYS A 258 -3.74 -20.81 -0.86
N GLY A 259 -3.23 -19.78 -1.53
CA GLY A 259 -3.89 -19.13 -2.67
C GLY A 259 -4.82 -17.97 -2.28
N TYR A 260 -4.66 -17.39 -1.09
CA TYR A 260 -5.39 -16.20 -0.63
C TYR A 260 -4.52 -14.96 -0.75
N THR A 261 -5.08 -13.90 -1.30
CA THR A 261 -4.47 -12.56 -1.28
C THR A 261 -4.66 -11.91 0.09
N ILE A 262 -3.99 -10.77 0.31
CA ILE A 262 -3.98 -10.07 1.60
C ILE A 262 -4.22 -8.59 1.34
N ALA A 263 -5.28 -7.99 1.92
CA ALA A 263 -5.36 -6.55 2.02
C ALA A 263 -4.37 -6.08 3.09
N TRP A 264 -3.48 -5.16 2.73
CA TRP A 264 -2.31 -4.80 3.52
C TRP A 264 -2.23 -3.29 3.77
N GLY A 265 -2.34 -2.88 5.02
CA GLY A 265 -2.10 -1.53 5.50
C GLY A 265 -0.66 -1.37 5.98
N SER A 266 0.04 -0.35 5.51
CA SER A 266 1.46 -0.14 5.78
C SER A 266 1.85 1.32 5.77
N ASP A 267 2.93 1.63 6.49
CA ASP A 267 3.68 2.86 6.32
C ASP A 267 4.54 2.75 5.05
N VAL A 268 4.41 3.72 4.16
CA VAL A 268 5.20 3.87 2.93
C VAL A 268 5.97 5.20 2.89
N SER A 269 5.97 5.96 3.98
CA SER A 269 6.74 7.20 4.13
C SER A 269 8.23 6.95 4.39
N GLU A 270 8.60 5.72 4.76
CA GLU A 270 9.95 5.25 5.06
C GLU A 270 10.89 5.36 3.84
N SER A 271 12.17 5.69 4.13
CA SER A 271 13.21 5.81 3.10
C SER A 271 13.47 4.51 2.32
N GLY A 272 13.17 3.35 2.90
CA GLY A 272 13.24 2.06 2.25
C GLY A 272 12.15 1.79 1.21
N TRP A 273 11.09 2.60 1.18
CA TRP A 273 10.12 2.65 0.07
C TRP A 273 10.73 3.48 -1.06
N LEU A 274 11.41 2.81 -1.99
CA LEU A 274 12.27 3.47 -2.97
C LEU A 274 11.45 4.28 -3.98
N ARG A 275 12.03 5.40 -4.44
CA ARG A 275 11.38 6.33 -5.36
C ARG A 275 12.24 6.56 -6.60
N GLY A 276 11.69 7.22 -7.61
CA GLY A 276 12.39 7.53 -8.86
C GLY A 276 12.71 6.27 -9.67
N LYS A 277 13.95 6.06 -10.07
CA LYS A 277 14.36 4.91 -10.91
C LYS A 277 14.18 3.54 -10.25
N LEU A 278 14.12 3.49 -8.93
CA LEU A 278 13.92 2.26 -8.16
C LEU A 278 12.48 2.15 -7.61
N SER A 279 11.57 3.00 -8.06
CA SER A 279 10.15 2.91 -7.73
C SER A 279 9.60 1.52 -8.11
N GLY A 280 8.89 0.89 -7.19
CA GLY A 280 8.45 -0.51 -7.31
C GLY A 280 9.25 -1.47 -6.42
N ILE A 281 10.14 -0.95 -5.56
CA ILE A 281 10.93 -1.77 -4.61
C ILE A 281 10.82 -1.17 -3.21
N ALA A 282 10.66 -2.02 -2.20
CA ALA A 282 10.74 -1.63 -0.79
C ALA A 282 11.68 -2.57 -0.02
N VAL A 283 12.65 -2.00 0.68
CA VAL A 283 13.72 -2.73 1.38
C VAL A 283 14.00 -2.16 2.77
N LEU A 284 14.50 -3.01 3.65
CA LEU A 284 15.02 -2.64 4.97
C LEU A 284 16.44 -3.19 5.12
N PRO A 285 17.47 -2.50 4.57
CA PRO A 285 18.83 -3.03 4.53
C PRO A 285 19.45 -3.15 5.93
N ASP A 286 20.14 -4.27 6.18
CA ASP A 286 20.99 -4.49 7.35
C ASP A 286 22.41 -3.99 7.07
N ILE A 287 22.68 -2.76 7.53
CA ILE A 287 23.96 -2.09 7.33
C ILE A 287 25.12 -2.81 8.03
N GLU A 288 24.85 -3.43 9.20
CA GLU A 288 25.87 -4.15 9.95
C GLU A 288 26.21 -5.49 9.28
N ALA A 289 25.20 -6.23 8.84
CA ALA A 289 25.42 -7.47 8.10
C ALA A 289 26.17 -7.20 6.79
N LYS A 290 25.77 -6.18 6.01
CA LYS A 290 26.49 -5.77 4.79
C LYS A 290 27.96 -5.48 5.07
N SER A 291 28.28 -4.77 6.15
CA SER A 291 29.64 -4.42 6.51
C SER A 291 30.55 -5.65 6.77
N LYS A 292 29.98 -6.76 7.27
CA LYS A 292 30.73 -8.00 7.56
C LYS A 292 31.09 -8.76 6.30
N ASP A 293 30.33 -8.60 5.23
CA ASP A 293 30.54 -9.32 3.97
C ASP A 293 31.55 -8.62 3.03
N LEU A 294 31.92 -7.36 3.34
CA LEU A 294 32.84 -6.59 2.51
C LEU A 294 34.30 -6.88 2.83
N THR A 295 35.16 -6.87 1.81
CA THR A 295 36.63 -7.07 1.95
C THR A 295 37.39 -6.12 1.00
N GLY A 296 38.66 -5.92 1.28
CA GLY A 296 39.57 -5.18 0.39
C GLY A 296 39.11 -3.74 0.07
N SER A 297 39.07 -3.41 -1.22
CA SER A 297 38.70 -2.08 -1.71
C SER A 297 37.24 -1.72 -1.40
N ASP A 298 36.34 -2.69 -1.42
CA ASP A 298 34.92 -2.49 -1.16
C ASP A 298 34.71 -2.12 0.32
N MET A 299 35.45 -2.75 1.24
CA MET A 299 35.45 -2.38 2.65
C MET A 299 36.04 -0.96 2.85
N ALA A 300 37.15 -0.63 2.19
CA ALA A 300 37.76 0.71 2.30
C ALA A 300 36.81 1.80 1.79
N HIS A 301 36.14 1.57 0.65
CA HIS A 301 35.11 2.48 0.14
C HIS A 301 33.98 2.66 1.17
N TRP A 302 33.41 1.55 1.63
CA TRP A 302 32.29 1.55 2.60
C TRP A 302 32.62 2.28 3.90
N MET A 303 33.82 2.07 4.44
CA MET A 303 34.27 2.74 5.66
C MET A 303 34.51 4.23 5.46
N GLY A 304 34.79 4.68 4.23
CA GLY A 304 34.93 6.10 3.87
C GLY A 304 33.59 6.84 3.75
N LEU A 305 32.48 6.13 3.64
CA LEU A 305 31.15 6.74 3.51
C LEU A 305 30.59 7.23 4.86
N SER A 306 29.78 8.28 4.83
CA SER A 306 28.94 8.67 5.96
C SER A 306 27.88 7.59 6.26
N ALA A 307 27.28 7.60 7.46
CA ALA A 307 26.19 6.70 7.80
C ALA A 307 24.98 6.83 6.83
N ALA A 308 24.68 8.07 6.41
CA ALA A 308 23.60 8.33 5.45
C ALA A 308 23.92 7.77 4.06
N ASP A 309 25.17 7.95 3.58
CA ASP A 309 25.58 7.43 2.28
C ASP A 309 25.63 5.90 2.27
N ARG A 310 26.07 5.26 3.36
CA ARG A 310 26.01 3.80 3.52
C ARG A 310 24.56 3.29 3.43
N LYS A 311 23.64 3.95 4.13
CA LYS A 311 22.21 3.58 4.05
C LYS A 311 21.69 3.73 2.62
N LYS A 312 22.00 4.83 1.95
CA LYS A 312 21.61 5.08 0.56
C LYS A 312 22.19 4.05 -0.40
N GLU A 313 23.49 3.73 -0.29
CA GLU A 313 24.14 2.73 -1.14
C GLU A 313 23.55 1.33 -0.91
N ALA A 314 23.28 0.96 0.36
CA ALA A 314 22.66 -0.30 0.71
C ALA A 314 21.24 -0.46 0.17
N MET A 315 20.49 0.63 -0.02
CA MET A 315 19.15 0.63 -0.59
C MET A 315 19.14 0.52 -2.12
N ASN A 316 20.22 0.89 -2.79
CA ASN A 316 20.28 0.94 -4.26
C ASN A 316 20.63 -0.40 -4.89
N GLN A 317 20.97 -1.42 -4.13
CA GLN A 317 21.35 -2.75 -4.58
C GLN A 317 20.89 -3.81 -3.59
N PRO A 318 20.75 -5.08 -4.02
CA PRO A 318 20.47 -6.18 -3.11
C PRO A 318 21.46 -6.22 -1.95
N THR A 319 20.91 -6.17 -0.75
CA THR A 319 21.66 -6.12 0.52
C THR A 319 20.94 -7.00 1.53
N PRO A 320 21.63 -7.69 2.45
CA PRO A 320 20.97 -8.41 3.54
C PRO A 320 19.93 -7.52 4.23
N GLN A 321 18.77 -8.08 4.55
CA GLN A 321 17.64 -7.33 5.12
C GLN A 321 17.62 -7.44 6.63
N LYS A 322 17.33 -6.34 7.32
CA LYS A 322 17.22 -6.29 8.78
C LYS A 322 15.91 -6.92 9.26
N TRP A 323 16.00 -8.04 9.98
CA TRP A 323 14.83 -8.70 10.59
C TRP A 323 14.54 -8.09 11.95
N VAL A 324 13.62 -7.13 12.03
CA VAL A 324 13.29 -6.41 13.26
C VAL A 324 12.61 -7.30 14.29
N THR A 325 12.86 -7.00 15.56
CA THR A 325 12.19 -7.63 16.70
C THR A 325 10.80 -7.03 16.94
N GLN A 326 9.96 -7.72 17.69
CA GLN A 326 8.68 -7.20 18.15
C GLN A 326 8.84 -5.85 18.90
N LYS A 327 9.90 -5.71 19.69
CA LYS A 327 10.18 -4.47 20.44
C LYS A 327 10.54 -3.30 19.53
N GLU A 328 11.41 -3.52 18.52
CA GLU A 328 11.77 -2.46 17.55
C GLU A 328 10.53 -1.99 16.79
N ARG A 329 9.67 -2.92 16.38
CA ARG A 329 8.40 -2.59 15.73
C ARG A 329 7.49 -1.74 16.63
N GLN A 330 7.33 -2.11 17.90
CA GLN A 330 6.53 -1.32 18.84
C GLN A 330 7.09 0.08 19.06
N ILE A 331 8.42 0.20 19.24
CA ILE A 331 9.06 1.51 19.41
C ILE A 331 8.81 2.40 18.19
N ALA A 332 8.86 1.85 16.96
CA ALA A 332 8.61 2.62 15.75
C ALA A 332 7.16 3.13 15.65
N TYR A 333 6.19 2.38 16.14
CA TYR A 333 4.80 2.82 16.25
C TYR A 333 4.65 3.91 17.33
N ASP A 334 5.22 3.68 18.52
CA ASP A 334 5.09 4.60 19.67
C ASP A 334 5.76 5.96 19.42
N ASN A 335 6.83 6.00 18.62
CA ASN A 335 7.61 7.22 18.34
C ASN A 335 7.29 7.86 16.98
N TYR A 336 6.21 7.39 16.30
CA TYR A 336 5.75 7.89 14.99
C TYR A 336 6.71 7.63 13.81
N GLU A 337 7.65 6.69 13.93
CA GLU A 337 8.45 6.20 12.80
C GLU A 337 7.66 5.23 11.89
N THR A 338 6.56 4.68 12.40
CA THR A 338 5.62 3.86 11.65
C THR A 338 4.22 4.40 11.85
N GLY A 339 3.58 4.83 10.78
CA GLY A 339 2.23 5.38 10.74
C GLY A 339 1.29 4.61 9.81
N ASP A 340 0.02 5.01 9.82
CA ASP A 340 -1.00 4.50 8.91
C ASP A 340 -1.04 5.39 7.67
N ASP A 341 -0.37 4.95 6.59
CA ASP A 341 -0.19 5.77 5.39
C ASP A 341 -0.96 5.25 4.17
N HIS A 342 -0.95 3.93 3.93
CA HIS A 342 -1.34 3.41 2.64
C HIS A 342 -1.88 1.99 2.69
N GLY A 343 -2.95 1.74 1.92
CA GLY A 343 -3.53 0.42 1.70
C GLY A 343 -3.15 -0.16 0.34
N MET A 344 -2.78 -1.44 0.29
CA MET A 344 -2.34 -2.18 -0.90
C MET A 344 -2.82 -3.63 -0.87
N LEU A 345 -2.53 -4.39 -1.92
CA LEU A 345 -2.86 -5.81 -2.05
C LEU A 345 -1.58 -6.65 -2.19
N ILE A 346 -1.31 -7.55 -1.24
CA ILE A 346 -0.28 -8.60 -1.41
C ILE A 346 -0.90 -9.78 -2.15
N TYR A 347 -0.24 -10.24 -3.23
CA TYR A 347 -0.77 -11.31 -4.07
C TYR A 347 0.26 -12.36 -4.47
N GLY A 348 1.49 -12.28 -3.99
CA GLY A 348 2.51 -13.25 -4.34
C GLY A 348 3.80 -13.10 -3.55
N THR A 349 4.78 -13.92 -3.91
CA THR A 349 6.13 -13.93 -3.32
C THR A 349 7.20 -14.02 -4.40
N ALA A 350 8.36 -13.43 -4.12
CA ALA A 350 9.54 -13.44 -4.98
C ALA A 350 10.82 -13.52 -4.16
N LYS A 351 11.96 -13.74 -4.83
CA LYS A 351 13.32 -13.63 -4.24
C LYS A 351 14.19 -12.76 -5.12
N ASP A 352 15.13 -12.04 -4.50
CA ASP A 352 16.19 -11.37 -5.25
C ASP A 352 17.39 -12.32 -5.50
N GLN A 353 18.39 -11.85 -6.24
CA GLN A 353 19.56 -12.63 -6.65
C GLN A 353 20.48 -13.05 -5.50
N ILE A 354 20.32 -12.50 -4.30
CA ILE A 354 21.07 -12.91 -3.11
C ILE A 354 20.21 -13.70 -2.11
N GLY A 355 18.94 -13.98 -2.47
CA GLY A 355 18.04 -14.85 -1.72
C GLY A 355 17.17 -14.15 -0.68
N ASN A 356 17.14 -12.79 -0.63
CA ASN A 356 16.12 -12.11 0.19
C ASN A 356 14.74 -12.41 -0.35
N GLU A 357 13.78 -12.54 0.56
CA GLU A 357 12.39 -12.83 0.23
C GLU A 357 11.54 -11.56 0.19
N TYR A 358 10.62 -11.50 -0.79
CA TYR A 358 9.75 -10.37 -1.06
C TYR A 358 8.30 -10.83 -1.22
N TYR A 359 7.37 -9.92 -0.90
CA TYR A 359 5.99 -9.99 -1.34
C TYR A 359 5.82 -9.23 -2.66
N LEU A 360 4.97 -9.77 -3.55
CA LEU A 360 4.45 -9.03 -4.70
C LEU A 360 3.22 -8.24 -4.25
N VAL A 361 3.26 -6.94 -4.49
CA VAL A 361 2.25 -6.01 -4.00
C VAL A 361 1.67 -5.20 -5.16
N LYS A 362 0.36 -5.29 -5.37
CA LYS A 362 -0.39 -4.42 -6.26
C LYS A 362 -0.68 -3.10 -5.56
N ASN A 363 -0.20 -2.01 -6.12
CA ASN A 363 -0.48 -0.65 -5.67
C ASN A 363 -1.64 -0.03 -6.49
N SER A 364 -2.11 1.14 -6.09
CA SER A 364 -3.17 1.91 -6.73
C SER A 364 -2.68 3.25 -7.28
N TRP A 365 -1.47 3.28 -7.83
CA TRP A 365 -0.85 4.47 -8.43
C TRP A 365 -0.66 4.34 -9.96
N GLY A 366 -1.56 3.60 -10.62
CA GLY A 366 -1.50 3.36 -12.06
C GLY A 366 -0.24 2.64 -12.51
N ASP A 367 0.17 2.89 -13.74
CA ASP A 367 1.37 2.33 -14.39
C ASP A 367 2.66 3.00 -13.88
N ALA A 368 2.78 3.19 -12.56
CA ALA A 368 3.92 3.84 -11.94
C ALA A 368 5.07 2.86 -11.68
N GLY A 369 6.31 3.39 -11.80
CA GLY A 369 7.53 2.65 -11.50
C GLY A 369 7.93 1.65 -12.59
N GLN A 370 9.05 0.94 -12.33
CA GLN A 370 9.63 0.02 -13.30
C GLN A 370 8.88 -1.31 -13.47
N TYR A 371 7.90 -1.57 -12.60
CA TYR A 371 7.11 -2.81 -12.60
C TYR A 371 5.61 -2.54 -12.78
N HIS A 372 5.25 -1.46 -13.47
CA HIS A 372 3.87 -1.20 -13.92
C HIS A 372 2.84 -1.23 -12.76
N GLY A 373 3.13 -0.50 -11.67
CA GLY A 373 2.26 -0.42 -10.50
C GLY A 373 2.39 -1.60 -9.52
N ILE A 374 3.27 -2.55 -9.80
CA ILE A 374 3.61 -3.65 -8.87
C ILE A 374 4.86 -3.27 -8.06
N TRP A 375 4.88 -3.69 -6.82
CA TRP A 375 5.98 -3.49 -5.88
C TRP A 375 6.52 -4.81 -5.36
N TYR A 376 7.86 -4.90 -5.31
CA TYR A 376 8.59 -5.95 -4.62
C TYR A 376 8.96 -5.45 -3.24
N VAL A 377 8.22 -5.91 -2.23
CA VAL A 377 8.38 -5.46 -0.85
C VAL A 377 9.09 -6.54 -0.05
N SER A 378 10.30 -6.27 0.46
CA SER A 378 11.01 -7.27 1.25
C SER A 378 10.18 -7.69 2.47
N LYS A 379 10.20 -8.97 2.84
CA LYS A 379 9.49 -9.45 4.03
C LYS A 379 9.96 -8.73 5.30
N ALA A 380 11.22 -8.29 5.34
CA ALA A 380 11.74 -7.49 6.44
C ALA A 380 11.09 -6.11 6.53
N PHE A 381 10.86 -5.44 5.38
CA PHE A 381 10.10 -4.19 5.33
C PHE A 381 8.66 -4.40 5.78
N ALA A 382 7.98 -5.41 5.24
CA ALA A 382 6.61 -5.74 5.63
C ALA A 382 6.50 -6.04 7.13
N ARG A 383 7.43 -6.84 7.68
CA ARG A 383 7.52 -7.11 9.13
C ARG A 383 7.60 -5.84 9.96
N TYR A 384 8.36 -4.85 9.49
CA TYR A 384 8.57 -3.59 10.21
C TYR A 384 7.39 -2.64 10.10
N LYS A 385 6.84 -2.47 8.89
CA LYS A 385 5.93 -1.38 8.53
C LYS A 385 4.45 -1.74 8.39
N THR A 386 4.08 -3.01 8.52
CA THR A 386 2.66 -3.41 8.48
C THR A 386 1.89 -2.80 9.64
N MET A 387 0.82 -2.08 9.36
CA MET A 387 -0.15 -1.63 10.37
C MET A 387 -1.15 -2.74 10.68
N ASN A 388 -1.83 -3.21 9.66
CA ASN A 388 -2.76 -4.33 9.75
C ASN A 388 -2.86 -5.08 8.43
N ILE A 389 -3.49 -6.25 8.50
CA ILE A 389 -3.85 -7.03 7.31
C ILE A 389 -5.30 -7.50 7.43
N VAL A 390 -5.96 -7.66 6.29
CA VAL A 390 -7.22 -8.42 6.22
C VAL A 390 -7.01 -9.64 5.33
N VAL A 391 -7.40 -10.79 5.84
CA VAL A 391 -7.33 -12.09 5.14
C VAL A 391 -8.64 -12.85 5.28
N HIS A 392 -8.92 -13.78 4.37
CA HIS A 392 -9.98 -14.77 4.57
C HIS A 392 -9.62 -15.68 5.76
N LYS A 393 -10.59 -16.03 6.60
CA LYS A 393 -10.37 -16.85 7.82
C LYS A 393 -9.70 -18.21 7.53
N ASP A 394 -10.00 -18.83 6.38
CA ASP A 394 -9.38 -20.10 5.97
C ASP A 394 -7.90 -19.96 5.58
N ALA A 395 -7.42 -18.73 5.41
CA ALA A 395 -6.00 -18.43 5.23
C ALA A 395 -5.19 -18.59 6.52
N LEU A 396 -5.84 -18.58 7.68
CA LEU A 396 -5.15 -18.73 8.96
C LEU A 396 -4.49 -20.10 9.11
N PRO A 397 -3.29 -20.19 9.68
CA PRO A 397 -2.76 -21.44 10.24
C PRO A 397 -3.71 -22.00 11.31
N LYS A 398 -3.92 -23.30 11.34
CA LYS A 398 -4.90 -23.95 12.24
C LYS A 398 -4.66 -23.67 13.73
N ASP A 399 -3.42 -23.61 14.13
CA ASP A 399 -3.01 -23.30 15.52
C ASP A 399 -3.32 -21.85 15.88
N ILE A 400 -3.09 -20.89 14.96
CA ILE A 400 -3.40 -19.47 15.15
C ILE A 400 -4.92 -19.28 15.17
N ALA A 401 -5.66 -19.86 14.22
CA ALA A 401 -7.12 -19.82 14.21
C ALA A 401 -7.71 -20.32 15.55
N LYS A 402 -7.16 -21.40 16.08
CA LYS A 402 -7.56 -21.94 17.40
C LYS A 402 -7.29 -20.98 18.55
N LYS A 403 -6.11 -20.30 18.58
CA LYS A 403 -5.75 -19.31 19.60
C LYS A 403 -6.73 -18.11 19.57
N LEU A 404 -7.18 -17.70 18.38
CA LEU A 404 -8.12 -16.61 18.18
C LEU A 404 -9.60 -17.03 18.37
N GLY A 405 -9.90 -18.33 18.53
CA GLY A 405 -11.27 -18.83 18.60
C GLY A 405 -12.05 -18.73 17.28
N ILE A 406 -11.34 -18.56 16.15
CA ILE A 406 -11.92 -18.44 14.81
C ILE A 406 -12.13 -19.85 14.23
N LYS A 407 -13.33 -20.09 13.65
CA LYS A 407 -13.76 -21.36 13.07
C LYS A 407 -13.89 -21.27 11.55
#